data_62ece9f63dc7e5c9f7497d00d3ca407f
#
_entry.id   62ece9f63dc7e5c9f7497d00d3ca407f
#
_cell.length_a   1.000
_cell.length_b   1.000
_cell.length_c   1.000
_cell.angle_alpha   90.00
_cell.angle_beta   90.00
_cell.angle_gamma   90.00
#
_symmetry.space_group_name_H-M   'P 1'
#
loop_
_entity.id
_entity.type
_entity.pdbx_description
1 polymer ?
#
loop_
_entity_poly.entity_id
_entity_poly.type
_entity_poly.pdbx_seq_one_letter_code
_entity_poly.pdbx_strand_id
1 'polypeptide(L)' 'MEELIKYLSEKLKVDASAISPTSHLIDDLDSDDWTNLEIIIEAGTKWNRPISDDEASSIQTVQDIFDIINN' A
#
# COMPACT_ATOMS: atom_id res chain seq x y z
N MET A 1 -9.13 0.72 -7.28
CA MET A 1 -7.67 0.77 -7.49
C MET A 1 -7.13 2.21 -7.63
N GLU A 2 -7.84 3.09 -8.33
CA GLU A 2 -7.39 4.47 -8.52
C GLU A 2 -7.19 5.23 -7.21
N GLU A 3 -8.12 5.08 -6.27
CA GLU A 3 -8.03 5.75 -4.99
C GLU A 3 -6.83 5.25 -4.18
N LEU A 4 -6.56 3.96 -4.25
CA LEU A 4 -5.41 3.38 -3.57
C LEU A 4 -4.11 3.91 -4.16
N ILE A 5 -4.02 3.97 -5.48
CA ILE A 5 -2.83 4.48 -6.16
C ILE A 5 -2.61 5.95 -5.80
N LYS A 6 -3.68 6.74 -5.77
CA LYS A 6 -3.59 8.14 -5.38
C LYS A 6 -3.09 8.28 -3.93
N TYR A 7 -3.65 7.47 -3.04
CA TYR A 7 -3.23 7.46 -1.64
C TYR A 7 -1.74 7.14 -1.51
N LEU A 8 -1.28 6.09 -2.21
CA LEU A 8 0.12 5.70 -2.17
C LEU A 8 1.03 6.77 -2.77
N SER A 9 0.59 7.41 -3.86
CA SER A 9 1.40 8.45 -4.48
C SER A 9 1.61 9.64 -3.54
N GLU A 10 0.60 9.99 -2.77
CA GLU A 10 0.71 11.05 -1.79
C GLU A 10 1.61 10.67 -0.61
N LYS A 11 1.46 9.43 -0.13
CA LYS A 11 2.24 8.97 1.02
C LYS A 11 3.72 8.74 0.68
N LEU A 12 3.98 8.21 -0.50
CA LEU A 12 5.34 7.89 -0.93
C LEU A 12 6.00 9.02 -1.72
N LYS A 13 5.23 10.05 -2.05
CA LYS A 13 5.70 11.22 -2.82
C LYS A 13 6.27 10.81 -4.18
N VAL A 14 5.56 9.90 -4.84
CA VAL A 14 5.88 9.49 -6.21
C VAL A 14 4.66 9.75 -7.10
N ASP A 15 4.89 9.90 -8.39
CA ASP A 15 3.78 10.11 -9.34
C ASP A 15 2.88 8.89 -9.40
N ALA A 16 1.58 9.14 -9.46
CA ALA A 16 0.61 8.04 -9.58
C ALA A 16 0.87 7.21 -10.83
N SER A 17 1.38 7.84 -11.89
CA SER A 17 1.70 7.13 -13.14
C SER A 17 2.85 6.13 -12.98
N ALA A 18 3.65 6.29 -11.93
CA ALA A 18 4.75 5.35 -11.63
C ALA A 18 4.29 4.16 -10.79
N ILE A 19 3.04 4.17 -10.34
CA ILE A 19 2.49 3.13 -9.49
C ILE A 19 1.54 2.24 -10.29
N SER A 20 1.77 0.94 -10.23
CA SER A 20 0.88 -0.04 -10.88
C SER A 20 0.50 -1.12 -9.88
N PRO A 21 -0.56 -1.91 -10.15
CA PRO A 21 -0.94 -3.00 -9.25
C PRO A 21 0.19 -4.00 -8.99
N THR A 22 1.09 -4.17 -9.95
CA THR A 22 2.21 -5.11 -9.81
C THR A 22 3.46 -4.49 -9.20
N SER A 23 3.44 -3.19 -8.89
CA SER A 23 4.59 -2.52 -8.28
C SER A 23 4.87 -3.07 -6.89
N HIS A 24 6.14 -3.38 -6.61
CA HIS A 24 6.57 -3.76 -5.27
C HIS A 24 6.81 -2.49 -4.45
N LEU A 25 6.24 -2.45 -3.26
CA LEU A 25 6.30 -1.25 -2.43
C LEU A 25 7.72 -0.89 -2.04
N ILE A 26 8.52 -1.88 -1.70
CA ILE A 26 9.91 -1.64 -1.28
C ILE A 26 10.84 -1.57 -2.48
N ASP A 27 10.76 -2.53 -3.39
CA ASP A 27 11.70 -2.63 -4.51
C ASP A 27 11.45 -1.59 -5.60
N ASP A 28 10.18 -1.35 -5.93
CA ASP A 28 9.82 -0.47 -7.05
C ASP A 28 9.49 0.95 -6.60
N LEU A 29 8.90 1.11 -5.42
CA LEU A 29 8.44 2.41 -4.93
C LEU A 29 9.36 2.98 -3.84
N ASP A 30 10.46 2.32 -3.57
CA ASP A 30 11.52 2.79 -2.67
C ASP A 30 11.02 3.06 -1.24
N SER A 31 10.05 2.29 -0.79
CA SER A 31 9.55 2.37 0.57
C SER A 31 10.44 1.51 1.49
N ASP A 32 10.67 1.95 2.72
CA ASP A 32 11.37 1.10 3.68
C ASP A 32 10.36 0.29 4.50
N ASP A 33 10.85 -0.69 5.26
CA ASP A 33 9.99 -1.60 6.02
C ASP A 33 9.06 -0.87 6.98
N TRP A 34 9.58 0.14 7.67
CA TRP A 34 8.80 0.87 8.66
C TRP A 34 7.71 1.72 8.00
N THR A 35 8.10 2.49 6.98
CA THR A 35 7.16 3.33 6.25
C THR A 35 6.09 2.48 5.57
N ASN A 36 6.50 1.35 5.01
CA ASN A 36 5.59 0.43 4.35
C ASN A 36 4.52 -0.09 5.34
N LEU A 37 4.94 -0.48 6.52
CA LEU A 37 4.03 -0.97 7.55
C LEU A 37 3.01 0.11 7.95
N GLU A 38 3.49 1.33 8.18
CA GLU A 38 2.61 2.45 8.53
C GLU A 38 1.58 2.73 7.45
N ILE A 39 2.02 2.77 6.20
CA ILE A 39 1.14 3.07 5.07
C ILE A 39 0.05 2.02 4.95
N ILE A 40 0.41 0.75 5.10
CA ILE A 40 -0.54 -0.35 4.99
C ILE A 40 -1.59 -0.30 6.10
N ILE A 41 -1.15 -0.06 7.33
CA ILE A 41 -2.07 0.02 8.47
C ILE A 41 -3.00 1.23 8.32
N GLU A 42 -2.48 2.36 7.88
CA GLU A 42 -3.30 3.54 7.63
C GLU A 42 -4.31 3.29 6.50
N ALA A 43 -3.90 2.55 5.47
CA ALA A 43 -4.83 2.20 4.39
C ALA A 43 -5.99 1.37 4.92
N GLY A 44 -5.72 0.44 5.81
CA GLY A 44 -6.77 -0.34 6.44
C GLY A 44 -7.77 0.54 7.16
N THR A 45 -7.28 1.53 7.90
CA THR A 45 -8.14 2.47 8.60
C THR A 45 -8.95 3.32 7.62
N LYS A 46 -8.31 3.80 6.58
CA LYS A 46 -8.97 4.66 5.59
C LYS A 46 -10.11 3.95 4.87
N TRP A 47 -9.93 2.68 4.55
CA TRP A 47 -10.95 1.90 3.84
C TRP A 47 -11.81 1.04 4.76
N ASN A 48 -11.73 1.31 6.06
CA ASN A 48 -12.56 0.66 7.08
C ASN A 48 -12.41 -0.87 7.09
N ARG A 49 -11.20 -1.33 6.81
CA ARG A 49 -10.84 -2.75 6.88
C ARG A 49 -9.53 -2.85 7.68
N PRO A 50 -9.61 -3.01 9.01
CA PRO A 50 -8.39 -3.06 9.83
C PRO A 50 -7.43 -4.16 9.36
N ILE A 51 -6.16 -3.82 9.28
CA ILE A 51 -5.10 -4.73 8.85
C ILE A 51 -4.18 -4.96 10.04
N SER A 52 -3.95 -6.24 10.39
CA SER A 52 -3.04 -6.57 11.48
C SER A 52 -1.58 -6.45 11.03
N ASP A 53 -0.67 -6.42 12.01
CA ASP A 53 0.75 -6.38 11.70
C ASP A 53 1.18 -7.59 10.89
N ASP A 54 0.63 -8.77 11.21
CA ASP A 54 0.94 -10.00 10.47
C ASP A 54 0.49 -9.91 9.01
N GLU A 55 -0.72 -9.40 8.79
CA GLU A 55 -1.22 -9.20 7.43
C GLU A 55 -0.35 -8.19 6.68
N ALA A 56 -0.03 -7.08 7.35
CA ALA A 56 0.76 -6.03 6.73
C ALA A 56 2.15 -6.53 6.34
N SER A 57 2.76 -7.38 7.16
CA SER A 57 4.11 -7.87 6.88
C SER A 57 4.15 -8.84 5.69
N SER A 58 3.01 -9.41 5.30
CA SER A 58 2.94 -10.31 4.14
C SER A 58 2.66 -9.56 2.83
N ILE A 59 2.32 -8.27 2.91
CA ILE A 59 2.02 -7.47 1.74
C ILE A 59 3.33 -7.02 1.07
N GLN A 60 3.42 -7.23 -0.24
CA GLN A 60 4.60 -6.86 -1.01
C GLN A 60 4.27 -5.93 -2.17
N THR A 61 3.08 -6.05 -2.75
CA THR A 61 2.70 -5.25 -3.92
C THR A 61 1.46 -4.42 -3.63
N VAL A 62 1.20 -3.46 -4.53
CA VAL A 62 -0.01 -2.64 -4.48
C VAL A 62 -1.25 -3.53 -4.58
N GLN A 63 -1.21 -4.55 -5.43
CA GLN A 63 -2.33 -5.49 -5.59
C GLN A 63 -2.64 -6.20 -4.28
N ASP A 64 -1.62 -6.55 -3.50
CA ASP A 64 -1.81 -7.20 -2.20
C ASP A 64 -2.62 -6.32 -1.25
N ILE A 65 -2.33 -5.02 -1.23
CA ILE A 65 -3.09 -4.07 -0.42
C ILE A 65 -4.53 -4.00 -0.91
N PHE A 66 -4.70 -3.89 -2.21
CA PHE A 66 -6.03 -3.79 -2.81
C PHE A 66 -6.89 -5.00 -2.48
N ASP A 67 -6.30 -6.19 -2.57
CA ASP A 67 -7.01 -7.44 -2.26
C ASP A 67 -7.48 -7.47 -0.81
N ILE A 68 -6.65 -7.01 0.12
CA ILE A 68 -7.01 -7.01 1.53
C ILE A 68 -8.12 -6.00 1.83
N ILE A 69 -8.02 -4.78 1.32
CA ILE A 69 -9.02 -3.76 1.63
C ILE A 69 -10.36 -4.00 0.94
N ASN A 70 -10.39 -4.85 -0.06
CA ASN A 70 -11.64 -5.23 -0.74
C ASN A 70 -12.19 -6.58 -0.30
N ASN A 71 -11.60 -7.17 0.68
CA ASN A 71 -11.98 -8.50 1.12
C ASN A 71 -13.08 -8.46 2.19
#